data_76049dd1eb5c6121b3974d5a787a37b0
#
_entry.id   76049dd1eb5c6121b3974d5a787a37b0
#
_cell.length_a   1.000
_cell.length_b   1.000
_cell.length_c   1.000
_cell.angle_alpha   90.00
_cell.angle_beta   90.00
_cell.angle_gamma   90.00
#
_symmetry.space_group_name_H-M   'P 1'
#
loop_
_entity.id
_entity.type
_entity.pdbx_description
1 polymer ?
#
loop_
_entity_poly.entity_id
_entity_poly.type
_entity_poly.pdbx_seq_one_letter_code
_entity_poly.pdbx_strand_id
1 'polypeptide(L)'
;MTKKIEYFLDCSSPWTYLSFRGILNLKKTKDFEIIWKPILVGGIFNSINPSVYESRKNPVKEKLEYSQKDMNDWTKLRGIEINWPKIFPINSVRAMRGAFYFLDEQIEICLLYTSD
;
A
#
# COMPACT_ATOMS: atom_id res chain seq x y z
N MET A 1 -27.04 -3.32 10.87
CA MET A 1 -26.42 -3.49 9.53
C MET A 1 -24.92 -3.21 9.65
N THR A 2 -24.08 -4.17 9.31
CA THR A 2 -22.62 -4.02 9.38
C THR A 2 -22.16 -3.13 8.21
N LYS A 3 -21.35 -2.12 8.51
CA LYS A 3 -20.74 -1.27 7.47
C LYS A 3 -19.72 -2.06 6.68
N LYS A 4 -19.66 -1.82 5.37
CA LYS A 4 -18.68 -2.44 4.48
C LYS A 4 -17.72 -1.38 3.95
N ILE A 5 -16.42 -1.70 3.95
CA ILE A 5 -15.36 -0.84 3.41
C ILE A 5 -14.66 -1.61 2.29
N GLU A 6 -14.75 -1.11 1.08
CA GLU A 6 -13.92 -1.60 -0.01
C GLU A 6 -12.49 -1.04 0.13
N TYR A 7 -11.53 -1.93 0.23
CA TYR A 7 -10.13 -1.57 0.43
C TYR A 7 -9.31 -1.99 -0.79
N PHE A 8 -8.92 -1.01 -1.58
CA PHE A 8 -8.05 -1.20 -2.75
C PHE A 8 -6.59 -1.20 -2.29
N LEU A 9 -5.84 -2.23 -2.67
CA LEU A 9 -4.46 -2.40 -2.22
C LEU A 9 -3.53 -2.84 -3.33
N ASP A 10 -2.29 -2.35 -3.26
CA ASP A 10 -1.15 -2.88 -3.99
C ASP A 10 0.06 -2.91 -3.03
N CYS A 11 0.63 -4.10 -2.83
CA CYS A 11 1.72 -4.32 -1.89
C CYS A 11 3.04 -3.61 -2.28
N SER A 12 3.13 -3.06 -3.48
CA SER A 12 4.29 -2.25 -3.89
C SER A 12 4.30 -0.83 -3.29
N SER A 13 3.17 -0.38 -2.72
CA SER A 13 3.04 0.97 -2.18
C SER A 13 3.31 1.02 -0.67
N PRO A 14 4.32 1.76 -0.21
CA PRO A 14 4.55 1.95 1.23
C PRO A 14 3.40 2.69 1.92
N TRP A 15 2.73 3.60 1.22
CA TRP A 15 1.52 4.28 1.73
C TRP A 15 0.37 3.30 1.95
N THR A 16 0.20 2.34 1.06
CA THR A 16 -0.78 1.27 1.23
C THR A 16 -0.44 0.41 2.45
N TYR A 17 0.84 0.13 2.71
CA TYR A 17 1.25 -0.59 3.91
C TYR A 17 0.86 0.15 5.20
N LEU A 18 1.12 1.45 5.27
CA LEU A 18 0.72 2.29 6.41
C LEU A 18 -0.81 2.26 6.63
N SER A 19 -1.59 2.44 5.57
CA SER A 19 -3.06 2.41 5.66
C SER A 19 -3.60 1.02 5.98
N PHE A 20 -2.97 -0.04 5.48
CA PHE A 20 -3.31 -1.43 5.79
C PHE A 20 -3.17 -1.73 7.29
N ARG A 21 -2.05 -1.34 7.90
CA ARG A 21 -1.87 -1.46 9.35
C ARG A 21 -2.91 -0.63 10.12
N GLY A 22 -3.25 0.55 9.59
CA GLY A 22 -4.26 1.42 10.17
C GLY A 22 -5.66 0.81 10.17
N ILE A 23 -6.11 0.25 9.03
CA ILE A 23 -7.45 -0.34 8.92
C ILE A 23 -7.60 -1.60 9.76
N LEU A 24 -6.54 -2.44 9.87
CA LEU A 24 -6.55 -3.60 10.76
C LEU A 24 -6.64 -3.21 12.23
N ASN A 25 -5.95 -2.13 12.65
CA ASN A 25 -6.08 -1.62 14.01
C ASN A 25 -7.48 -1.05 14.28
N LEU A 26 -8.05 -0.34 13.31
CA LEU A 26 -9.42 0.19 13.42
C LEU A 26 -10.44 -0.94 13.58
N LYS A 27 -10.27 -2.05 12.87
CA LYS A 27 -11.15 -3.23 12.96
C LYS A 27 -11.19 -3.85 14.35
N LYS A 28 -10.14 -3.69 15.18
CA LYS A 28 -10.13 -4.18 16.56
C LYS A 28 -11.11 -3.44 17.47
N THR A 29 -11.47 -2.21 17.13
CA THR A 29 -12.31 -1.33 17.98
C THR A 29 -13.63 -0.96 17.33
N LYS A 30 -13.78 -1.19 16.04
CA LYS A 30 -14.98 -0.87 15.26
C LYS A 30 -15.47 -2.11 14.52
N ASP A 31 -16.79 -2.26 14.47
CA ASP A 31 -17.42 -3.34 13.71
C ASP A 31 -17.67 -2.90 12.26
N PHE A 32 -16.97 -3.53 11.34
CA PHE A 32 -17.16 -3.38 9.89
C PHE A 32 -16.53 -4.56 9.13
N GLU A 33 -17.01 -4.80 7.95
CA GLU A 33 -16.47 -5.79 7.02
C GLU A 33 -15.49 -5.11 6.04
N ILE A 34 -14.36 -5.74 5.77
CA ILE A 34 -13.41 -5.29 4.75
C ILE A 34 -13.60 -6.14 3.49
N ILE A 35 -13.88 -5.49 2.39
CA ILE A 35 -13.92 -6.12 1.07
C ILE A 35 -12.57 -5.81 0.40
N TRP A 36 -11.71 -6.80 0.34
CA TRP A 36 -10.39 -6.67 -0.24
C TRP A 36 -10.45 -6.57 -1.76
N LYS A 37 -9.82 -5.56 -2.33
CA LYS A 37 -9.75 -5.27 -3.76
C LYS A 37 -8.28 -5.15 -4.20
N PRO A 38 -7.61 -6.26 -4.52
CA PRO A 38 -6.25 -6.19 -5.07
C PRO A 38 -6.25 -5.45 -6.41
N ILE A 39 -5.32 -4.51 -6.57
CA ILE A 39 -5.15 -3.73 -7.80
C ILE A 39 -3.67 -3.73 -8.20
N LEU A 40 -3.40 -3.29 -9.43
CA LEU A 40 -2.07 -2.99 -9.91
C LEU A 40 -1.95 -1.49 -10.12
N VAL A 41 -1.39 -0.78 -9.13
CA VAL A 41 -1.31 0.69 -9.14
C VAL A 41 -0.48 1.22 -10.30
N GLY A 42 0.57 0.50 -10.70
CA GLY A 42 1.37 0.86 -11.87
C GLY A 42 0.56 0.86 -13.16
N GLY A 43 -0.37 -0.09 -13.33
CA GLY A 43 -1.29 -0.11 -14.47
C GLY A 43 -2.24 1.09 -14.47
N ILE A 44 -2.73 1.47 -13.30
CA ILE A 44 -3.59 2.65 -13.16
C ILE A 44 -2.81 3.93 -13.51
N PHE A 45 -1.59 4.09 -13.00
CA PHE A 45 -0.77 5.25 -13.33
C PHE A 45 -0.46 5.35 -14.83
N ASN A 46 -0.19 4.23 -15.50
CA ASN A 46 0.06 4.22 -16.94
C ASN A 46 -1.13 4.73 -17.76
N SER A 47 -2.35 4.40 -17.34
CA SER A 47 -3.56 4.72 -18.10
C SER A 47 -4.18 6.08 -17.73
N ILE A 48 -4.12 6.47 -16.45
CA ILE A 48 -4.87 7.63 -15.94
C ILE A 48 -3.96 8.78 -15.52
N ASN A 49 -2.78 8.48 -14.95
CA ASN A 49 -1.90 9.51 -14.42
C ASN A 49 -0.41 9.26 -14.73
N PRO A 50 0.00 9.36 -16.00
CA PRO A 50 1.40 9.16 -16.40
C PRO A 50 2.37 10.19 -15.82
N SER A 51 1.89 11.33 -15.32
CA SER A 51 2.71 12.38 -14.69
C SER A 51 3.48 11.88 -13.46
N VAL A 52 3.05 10.79 -12.83
CA VAL A 52 3.79 10.14 -11.74
C VAL A 52 5.18 9.68 -12.21
N TYR A 53 5.28 9.18 -13.44
CA TYR A 53 6.58 8.74 -13.99
C TYR A 53 7.47 9.92 -14.39
N GLU A 54 6.88 11.01 -14.88
CA GLU A 54 7.58 12.25 -15.15
C GLU A 54 8.27 12.80 -13.88
N SER A 55 7.54 12.88 -12.79
CA SER A 55 8.07 13.35 -11.50
C SER A 55 9.17 12.44 -10.93
N ARG A 56 9.17 11.16 -11.29
CA ARG A 56 10.24 10.21 -10.91
C ARG A 56 11.49 10.36 -11.77
N LYS A 57 11.34 10.66 -13.07
CA LYS A 57 12.46 10.89 -14.00
C LYS A 57 13.18 12.21 -13.71
N ASN A 58 12.41 13.25 -13.41
CA ASN A 58 12.90 14.60 -13.16
C ASN A 58 12.40 15.08 -11.78
N PRO A 59 12.91 14.54 -10.67
CA PRO A 59 12.42 14.90 -9.35
C PRO A 59 12.80 16.34 -8.99
N VAL A 60 11.84 17.09 -8.47
CA VAL A 60 12.10 18.38 -7.81
C VAL A 60 12.64 18.07 -6.42
N LYS A 61 13.85 18.55 -6.12
CA LYS A 61 14.58 18.21 -4.89
C LYS A 61 13.74 18.45 -3.62
N GLU A 62 13.13 19.61 -3.51
CA GLU A 62 12.33 19.99 -2.34
C GLU A 62 11.10 19.09 -2.14
N LYS A 63 10.47 18.67 -3.24
CA LYS A 63 9.34 17.72 -3.20
C LYS A 63 9.78 16.33 -2.76
N LEU A 64 10.96 15.90 -3.23
CA LEU A 64 11.52 14.60 -2.85
C LEU A 64 11.87 14.57 -1.35
N GLU A 65 12.56 15.59 -0.87
CA GLU A 65 12.93 15.73 0.54
C GLU A 65 11.69 15.79 1.44
N TYR A 66 10.67 16.54 1.04
CA TYR A 66 9.40 16.58 1.76
C TYR A 66 8.71 15.22 1.79
N SER A 67 8.63 14.54 0.65
CA SER A 67 8.00 13.21 0.56
C SER A 67 8.69 12.18 1.45
N GLN A 68 10.03 12.21 1.52
CA GLN A 68 10.79 11.33 2.41
C GLN A 68 10.53 11.67 3.90
N LYS A 69 10.53 12.95 4.23
CA LYS A 69 10.21 13.42 5.58
C LYS A 69 8.79 13.00 5.98
N ASP A 70 7.81 13.22 5.12
CA ASP A 70 6.41 12.89 5.36
C ASP A 70 6.23 11.38 5.63
N MET A 71 6.84 10.53 4.79
CA MET A 71 6.85 9.09 5.01
C MET A 71 7.46 8.71 6.37
N ASN A 72 8.60 9.30 6.72
CA ASN A 72 9.26 9.04 7.99
C ASN A 72 8.42 9.49 9.20
N ASP A 73 7.76 10.63 9.10
CA ASP A 73 6.89 11.14 10.16
C ASP A 73 5.67 10.21 10.37
N TRP A 74 5.06 9.74 9.28
CA TRP A 74 3.95 8.78 9.36
C TRP A 74 4.37 7.41 9.92
N THR A 75 5.53 6.89 9.53
CA THR A 75 6.03 5.61 10.05
C THR A 75 6.30 5.71 11.55
N LYS A 76 6.92 6.81 12.01
CA LYS A 76 7.13 7.07 13.44
C LYS A 76 5.82 7.17 14.21
N LEU A 77 4.88 7.97 13.69
CA LEU A 77 3.57 8.15 14.33
C LEU A 77 2.81 6.83 14.47
N ARG A 78 2.92 5.94 13.49
CA ARG A 78 2.25 4.63 13.48
C ARG A 78 3.04 3.51 14.15
N GLY A 79 4.28 3.76 14.56
CA GLY A 79 5.17 2.73 15.11
C GLY A 79 5.44 1.60 14.11
N ILE A 80 5.60 1.94 12.82
CA ILE A 80 5.83 1.00 11.73
C ILE A 80 7.24 1.23 11.18
N GLU A 81 7.98 0.15 10.98
CA GLU A 81 9.26 0.17 10.29
C GLU A 81 9.08 -0.23 8.84
N ILE A 82 9.70 0.51 7.92
CA ILE A 82 9.73 0.17 6.49
C ILE A 82 11.18 -0.10 6.10
N ASN A 83 11.44 -1.33 5.70
CA ASN A 83 12.72 -1.73 5.12
C ASN A 83 12.64 -1.56 3.59
N TRP A 84 13.38 -0.59 3.08
CA TRP A 84 13.35 -0.27 1.67
C TRP A 84 14.09 -1.34 0.85
N PRO A 85 13.48 -1.87 -0.20
CA PRO A 85 14.16 -2.81 -1.09
C PRO A 85 15.27 -2.10 -1.88
N LYS A 86 16.29 -2.85 -2.30
CA LYS A 86 17.39 -2.32 -3.13
C LYS A 86 16.90 -1.75 -4.47
N ILE A 87 15.83 -2.29 -5.01
CA ILE A 87 15.18 -1.85 -6.24
C ILE A 87 13.76 -1.40 -5.90
N PHE A 88 13.45 -0.14 -6.16
CA PHE A 88 12.13 0.45 -5.95
C PHE A 88 11.74 1.32 -7.15
N PRO A 89 10.49 1.26 -7.65
CA PRO A 89 9.39 0.39 -7.18
C PRO A 89 9.58 -1.08 -7.54
N ILE A 90 9.05 -1.97 -6.70
CA ILE A 90 9.04 -3.41 -6.95
C ILE A 90 7.94 -3.79 -7.96
N ASN A 91 8.14 -4.89 -8.68
CA ASN A 91 7.10 -5.44 -9.53
C ASN A 91 6.15 -6.34 -8.69
N SER A 92 4.97 -5.82 -8.39
CA SER A 92 3.96 -6.49 -7.55
C SER A 92 2.99 -7.40 -8.30
N VAL A 93 3.11 -7.54 -9.62
CA VAL A 93 2.12 -8.27 -10.45
C VAL A 93 1.85 -9.68 -9.93
N ARG A 94 2.89 -10.46 -9.63
CA ARG A 94 2.73 -11.83 -9.14
C ARG A 94 2.08 -11.87 -7.76
N ALA A 95 2.51 -10.99 -6.86
CA ALA A 95 1.95 -10.89 -5.52
C ALA A 95 0.47 -10.50 -5.55
N MET A 96 0.11 -9.51 -6.37
CA MET A 96 -1.29 -9.06 -6.48
C MET A 96 -2.18 -10.10 -7.18
N ARG A 97 -1.66 -10.84 -8.15
CA ARG A 97 -2.38 -12.00 -8.71
C ARG A 97 -2.61 -13.08 -7.65
N GLY A 98 -1.59 -13.38 -6.85
CA GLY A 98 -1.71 -14.32 -5.73
C GLY A 98 -2.75 -13.88 -4.70
N ALA A 99 -2.87 -12.59 -4.42
CA ALA A 99 -3.84 -12.05 -3.48
C ALA A 99 -5.29 -12.41 -3.84
N PHE A 100 -5.63 -12.59 -5.12
CA PHE A 100 -6.97 -13.02 -5.53
C PHE A 100 -7.33 -14.43 -5.06
N TYR A 101 -6.36 -15.30 -4.85
CA TYR A 101 -6.61 -16.64 -4.31
C TYR A 101 -6.93 -16.65 -2.82
N PHE A 102 -6.58 -15.58 -2.11
CA PHE A 102 -6.68 -15.45 -0.66
C PHE A 102 -7.70 -14.39 -0.23
N LEU A 103 -8.61 -13.96 -1.12
CA LEU A 103 -9.57 -12.90 -0.83
C LEU A 103 -10.49 -13.22 0.36
N ASP A 104 -10.81 -14.50 0.55
CA ASP A 104 -11.66 -14.96 1.65
C ASP A 104 -10.85 -15.20 2.94
N GLU A 105 -9.52 -15.29 2.84
CA GLU A 105 -8.61 -15.55 3.95
C GLU A 105 -7.77 -14.30 4.26
N GLN A 106 -8.31 -13.42 5.12
CA GLN A 106 -7.68 -12.13 5.47
C GLN A 106 -6.26 -12.25 6.01
N ILE A 107 -5.92 -13.38 6.64
CA ILE A 107 -4.59 -13.65 7.20
C ILE A 107 -3.54 -13.70 6.09
N GLU A 108 -3.86 -14.31 4.96
CA GLU A 108 -2.94 -14.49 3.84
C GLU A 108 -2.57 -13.16 3.17
N ILE A 109 -3.53 -12.23 3.10
CA ILE A 109 -3.26 -10.87 2.61
C ILE A 109 -2.29 -10.12 3.52
N CYS A 110 -2.39 -10.32 4.84
CA CYS A 110 -1.46 -9.76 5.80
C CYS A 110 0.00 -10.21 5.55
N LEU A 111 0.20 -11.44 5.11
CA LEU A 111 1.54 -11.99 4.83
C LEU A 111 2.23 -11.30 3.66
N LEU A 112 1.50 -10.72 2.70
CA LEU A 112 2.08 -9.97 1.58
C LEU A 112 2.89 -8.76 2.06
N TYR A 113 2.52 -8.15 3.19
CA TYR A 113 3.20 -6.99 3.76
C TYR A 113 4.21 -7.34 4.85
N THR A 114 4.26 -8.59 5.28
CA THR A 114 5.14 -9.06 6.36
C THR A 114 6.23 -10.02 5.87
N SER A 115 6.12 -10.49 4.62
CA SER A 115 7.17 -11.29 3.99
C SER A 115 8.34 -10.40 3.55
N ASP A 116 9.52 -10.77 3.93
CA ASP A 116 10.78 -10.13 3.53
C ASP A 116 11.12 -10.34 2.03
#